data_5fc5db7758a58307640d771e41f58b43
#
_entry.id   5fc5db7758a58307640d771e41f58b43
#
_cell.length_a   1.000
_cell.length_b   1.000
_cell.length_c   1.000
_cell.angle_alpha   90.00
_cell.angle_beta   90.00
_cell.angle_gamma   90.00
#
_symmetry.space_group_name_H-M   'P 1'
#
loop_
_entity.id
_entity.type
_entity.pdbx_description
1 polymer ?
#
loop_
_entity_poly.entity_id
_entity_poly.type
_entity_poly.pdbx_seq_one_letter_code
_entity_poly.pdbx_strand_id
1 'polypeptide(L)'
;MEYKTLGKTGLKVSVAGLGCGGNSRLGLGRGASFDDCVAVARTAIDLGVNFLDTAEAYGTEEIVGAAVRSYDRDKLVISTKAIFRGGDETAETVTRKVEAALKRLGLDYVDIFHFHAVNPEAYDHHRDVLAPALVKLKEQGKVRHVGVTETGPRDPEQKMLARAIQEAPWEVIMLAYSLMNQGARKNIFPTTQRRGIGTLLMFVVRNIFSNATYRAEVVAKLVEQGQLKSSDGDPLGFLISEGGAESITDAAYRYARHEQGTDVILFGTGSKDHVKDNVTSILRPALPPPIVERLHASFGHLTGVGLDLPGRVKGS
;
A
#
# COMPACT_ATOMS: atom_id res chain seq x y z
N MET A 1 -0.40 1.11 19.69
CA MET A 1 -0.44 0.45 18.35
C MET A 1 -1.29 -0.80 18.44
N GLU A 2 -2.13 -1.04 17.46
CA GLU A 2 -2.92 -2.26 17.32
C GLU A 2 -2.22 -3.22 16.33
N TYR A 3 -2.28 -4.53 16.62
CA TYR A 3 -1.65 -5.57 15.80
C TYR A 3 -2.67 -6.64 15.43
N LYS A 4 -2.46 -7.26 14.26
CA LYS A 4 -3.25 -8.40 13.79
C LYS A 4 -2.36 -9.39 13.05
N THR A 5 -2.86 -10.58 12.79
CA THR A 5 -2.16 -11.56 11.93
C THR A 5 -2.41 -11.22 10.47
N LEU A 6 -1.35 -11.16 9.65
CA LEU A 6 -1.42 -10.91 8.22
C LEU A 6 -1.87 -12.18 7.49
N GLY A 7 -3.14 -12.24 7.13
CA GLY A 7 -3.71 -13.44 6.51
C GLY A 7 -3.37 -14.71 7.29
N LYS A 8 -2.89 -15.75 6.57
CA LYS A 8 -2.41 -17.04 7.13
C LYS A 8 -0.88 -17.10 7.31
N THR A 9 -0.17 -15.99 7.12
CA THR A 9 1.30 -15.98 7.20
C THR A 9 1.87 -16.25 8.58
N GLY A 10 1.06 -16.08 9.62
CA GLY A 10 1.53 -16.10 11.01
C GLY A 10 2.26 -14.84 11.46
N LEU A 11 2.53 -13.90 10.55
CA LEU A 11 3.19 -12.63 10.87
C LEU A 11 2.23 -11.73 11.67
N LYS A 12 2.67 -11.29 12.85
CA LYS A 12 1.98 -10.28 13.65
C LYS A 12 2.39 -8.89 13.18
N VAL A 13 1.48 -8.18 12.54
CA VAL A 13 1.74 -6.88 11.92
C VAL A 13 0.96 -5.76 12.59
N SER A 14 1.55 -4.57 12.68
CA SER A 14 0.83 -3.36 13.05
C SER A 14 -0.16 -2.99 11.95
N VAL A 15 -1.35 -2.52 12.34
CA VAL A 15 -2.40 -2.11 11.37
C VAL A 15 -1.99 -0.89 10.55
N ALA A 16 -1.05 -0.09 11.06
CA ALA A 16 -0.36 0.97 10.32
C ALA A 16 0.99 0.44 9.83
N GLY A 17 1.27 0.53 8.54
CA GLY A 17 2.55 0.16 7.94
C GLY A 17 3.25 1.37 7.30
N LEU A 18 4.56 1.46 7.45
CA LEU A 18 5.34 2.53 6.84
C LEU A 18 5.68 2.18 5.38
N GLY A 19 5.06 2.87 4.43
CA GLY A 19 5.42 2.82 3.03
C GLY A 19 6.60 3.76 2.72
N CYS A 20 7.72 3.20 2.33
CA CYS A 20 8.97 3.93 2.08
C CYS A 20 9.11 4.45 0.63
N GLY A 21 8.04 4.37 -0.17
CA GLY A 21 7.97 4.80 -1.56
C GLY A 21 7.21 6.11 -1.78
N GLY A 22 6.62 6.20 -2.97
CA GLY A 22 5.82 7.36 -3.38
C GLY A 22 6.65 8.62 -3.63
N ASN A 23 6.03 9.80 -3.49
CA ASN A 23 6.70 11.08 -3.72
C ASN A 23 7.68 11.42 -2.59
N SER A 24 7.39 11.03 -1.34
CA SER A 24 8.20 11.39 -0.19
C SER A 24 9.47 10.56 -0.08
N ARG A 25 9.39 9.25 -0.31
CA ARG A 25 10.50 8.31 -0.12
C ARG A 25 11.26 8.57 1.19
N LEU A 26 10.53 8.64 2.31
CA LEU A 26 11.04 8.98 3.64
C LEU A 26 11.67 10.39 3.75
N GLY A 27 11.45 11.26 2.78
CA GLY A 27 12.08 12.58 2.65
C GLY A 27 13.10 12.67 1.50
N LEU A 28 13.65 11.56 1.03
CA LEU A 28 14.62 11.50 -0.06
C LEU A 28 14.08 12.19 -1.33
N GLY A 29 12.78 12.06 -1.62
CA GLY A 29 12.14 12.69 -2.76
C GLY A 29 12.06 14.22 -2.66
N ARG A 30 12.37 14.80 -1.51
CA ARG A 30 12.39 16.23 -1.23
C ARG A 30 13.79 16.73 -0.84
N GLY A 31 14.84 15.93 -1.06
CA GLY A 31 16.22 16.30 -0.79
C GLY A 31 16.66 16.18 0.67
N ALA A 32 15.91 15.47 1.51
CA ALA A 32 16.34 15.18 2.89
C ALA A 32 17.61 14.34 2.91
N SER A 33 18.42 14.49 3.94
CA SER A 33 19.61 13.69 4.14
C SER A 33 19.28 12.21 4.41
N PHE A 34 20.26 11.32 4.22
CA PHE A 34 20.12 9.91 4.56
C PHE A 34 19.70 9.72 6.03
N ASP A 35 20.36 10.43 6.95
CA ASP A 35 20.11 10.33 8.40
C ASP A 35 18.71 10.85 8.76
N ASP A 36 18.23 11.91 8.11
CA ASP A 36 16.85 12.40 8.30
C ASP A 36 15.82 11.35 7.86
N CYS A 37 16.06 10.70 6.71
CA CYS A 37 15.19 9.62 6.22
C CYS A 37 15.19 8.42 7.18
N VAL A 38 16.35 8.03 7.72
CA VAL A 38 16.48 6.98 8.75
C VAL A 38 15.70 7.39 10.01
N ALA A 39 15.80 8.65 10.42
CA ALA A 39 15.09 9.15 11.60
C ALA A 39 13.56 9.14 11.43
N VAL A 40 13.03 9.37 10.22
CA VAL A 40 11.60 9.22 9.91
C VAL A 40 11.17 7.76 10.08
N ALA A 41 11.93 6.81 9.55
CA ALA A 41 11.62 5.39 9.70
C ALA A 41 11.66 4.93 11.17
N ARG A 42 12.67 5.36 11.94
CA ARG A 42 12.78 5.07 13.38
C ARG A 42 11.62 5.67 14.18
N THR A 43 11.19 6.89 13.85
CA THR A 43 10.02 7.50 14.50
C THR A 43 8.77 6.62 14.35
N ALA A 44 8.56 6.00 13.19
CA ALA A 44 7.45 5.07 13.01
C ALA A 44 7.60 3.82 13.87
N ILE A 45 8.80 3.22 13.92
CA ILE A 45 9.08 2.04 14.75
C ILE A 45 8.87 2.36 16.24
N ASP A 46 9.34 3.50 16.71
CA ASP A 46 9.21 3.95 18.10
C ASP A 46 7.74 4.17 18.50
N LEU A 47 6.86 4.47 17.54
CA LEU A 47 5.40 4.53 17.73
C LEU A 47 4.72 3.14 17.67
N GLY A 48 5.50 2.08 17.51
CA GLY A 48 5.03 0.70 17.46
C GLY A 48 4.66 0.20 16.05
N VAL A 49 4.96 0.94 14.99
CA VAL A 49 4.85 0.43 13.62
C VAL A 49 5.92 -0.63 13.42
N ASN A 50 5.53 -1.89 13.20
CA ASN A 50 6.47 -2.96 12.96
C ASN A 50 6.52 -3.42 11.49
N PHE A 51 5.66 -2.87 10.63
CA PHE A 51 5.60 -3.20 9.21
C PHE A 51 6.24 -2.08 8.38
N LEU A 52 7.36 -2.38 7.71
CA LEU A 52 8.06 -1.46 6.81
C LEU A 52 8.06 -2.02 5.40
N ASP A 53 7.55 -1.24 4.45
CA ASP A 53 7.44 -1.62 3.04
C ASP A 53 8.32 -0.74 2.15
N THR A 54 9.27 -1.34 1.47
CA THR A 54 10.17 -0.67 0.53
C THR A 54 10.15 -1.34 -0.85
N ALA A 55 11.03 -0.95 -1.76
CA ALA A 55 11.23 -1.56 -3.08
C ALA A 55 12.57 -1.16 -3.70
N GLU A 56 13.08 -2.00 -4.61
CA GLU A 56 14.23 -1.68 -5.46
C GLU A 56 14.07 -0.31 -6.13
N ALA A 57 12.90 -0.06 -6.72
CA ALA A 57 12.60 1.17 -7.48
C ALA A 57 12.51 2.44 -6.63
N TYR A 58 12.42 2.33 -5.31
CA TYR A 58 12.30 3.49 -4.42
C TYR A 58 13.65 4.08 -4.03
N GLY A 59 14.71 3.27 -4.04
CA GLY A 59 16.03 3.67 -3.57
C GLY A 59 16.09 3.87 -2.05
N THR A 60 15.20 3.24 -1.30
CA THR A 60 15.08 3.39 0.16
C THR A 60 15.43 2.12 0.95
N GLU A 61 15.86 1.05 0.28
CA GLU A 61 16.22 -0.20 0.97
C GLU A 61 17.39 -0.02 1.93
N GLU A 62 18.44 0.74 1.57
CA GLU A 62 19.57 1.02 2.45
C GLU A 62 19.16 1.86 3.67
N ILE A 63 18.22 2.81 3.49
CA ILE A 63 17.65 3.62 4.57
C ILE A 63 16.87 2.73 5.55
N VAL A 64 16.02 1.84 5.04
CA VAL A 64 15.27 0.87 5.86
C VAL A 64 16.25 -0.03 6.60
N GLY A 65 17.26 -0.59 5.92
CA GLY A 65 18.30 -1.40 6.53
C GLY A 65 19.03 -0.69 7.68
N ALA A 66 19.41 0.58 7.48
CA ALA A 66 20.06 1.39 8.53
C ALA A 66 19.10 1.70 9.69
N ALA A 67 17.81 1.92 9.40
CA ALA A 67 16.80 2.19 10.43
C ALA A 67 16.62 0.98 11.36
N VAL A 68 16.48 -0.22 10.80
CA VAL A 68 16.10 -1.42 11.57
C VAL A 68 17.25 -2.03 12.38
N ARG A 69 18.51 -1.70 12.10
CA ARG A 69 19.70 -2.27 12.80
C ARG A 69 19.68 -2.08 14.31
N SER A 70 19.00 -1.07 14.82
CA SER A 70 18.94 -0.75 16.26
C SER A 70 17.80 -1.45 16.98
N TYR A 71 17.01 -2.26 16.28
CA TYR A 71 15.84 -2.93 16.81
C TYR A 71 15.99 -4.45 16.68
N ASP A 72 15.23 -5.16 17.51
CA ASP A 72 15.10 -6.62 17.42
C ASP A 72 14.44 -6.99 16.08
N ARG A 73 15.22 -7.68 15.23
CA ARG A 73 14.79 -8.04 13.86
C ARG A 73 13.51 -8.90 13.86
N ASP A 74 13.35 -9.76 14.84
CA ASP A 74 12.21 -10.68 14.94
C ASP A 74 10.90 -9.98 15.31
N LYS A 75 10.99 -8.75 15.80
CA LYS A 75 9.81 -7.92 16.10
C LYS A 75 9.37 -7.07 14.91
N LEU A 76 10.15 -7.04 13.83
CA LEU A 76 9.86 -6.24 12.64
C LEU A 76 9.48 -7.13 11.46
N VAL A 77 8.59 -6.63 10.62
CA VAL A 77 8.20 -7.25 9.36
C VAL A 77 8.66 -6.35 8.21
N ILE A 78 9.61 -6.85 7.45
CA ILE A 78 10.24 -6.12 6.33
C ILE A 78 9.70 -6.68 5.02
N SER A 79 9.04 -5.82 4.26
CA SER A 79 8.53 -6.09 2.93
C SER A 79 9.35 -5.33 1.90
N THR A 80 9.80 -6.01 0.85
CA THR A 80 10.39 -5.36 -0.32
C THR A 80 9.89 -5.99 -1.61
N LYS A 81 10.23 -5.38 -2.74
CA LYS A 81 9.74 -5.79 -4.05
C LYS A 81 10.63 -5.32 -5.18
N ALA A 82 10.61 -6.04 -6.28
CA ALA A 82 11.29 -5.67 -7.51
C ALA A 82 10.35 -5.75 -8.72
N ILE A 83 10.60 -4.88 -9.71
CA ILE A 83 9.88 -4.89 -10.98
C ILE A 83 10.49 -5.96 -11.89
N PHE A 84 9.61 -6.78 -12.45
CA PHE A 84 9.91 -7.71 -13.53
C PHE A 84 9.00 -7.36 -14.70
N ARG A 85 9.57 -7.23 -15.88
CA ARG A 85 8.85 -6.73 -17.06
C ARG A 85 8.22 -7.84 -17.90
N GLY A 86 8.47 -9.11 -17.51
CA GLY A 86 8.08 -10.28 -18.30
C GLY A 86 9.07 -10.57 -19.45
N GLY A 87 8.66 -11.40 -20.40
CA GLY A 87 9.47 -11.72 -21.58
C GLY A 87 10.72 -12.55 -21.25
N ASP A 88 11.89 -11.96 -21.33
CA ASP A 88 13.18 -12.68 -21.18
C ASP A 88 13.64 -12.86 -19.72
N GLU A 89 12.86 -12.42 -18.74
CA GLU A 89 13.24 -12.57 -17.34
C GLU A 89 13.05 -14.01 -16.86
N THR A 90 14.06 -14.51 -16.14
CA THR A 90 14.18 -15.92 -15.76
C THR A 90 14.25 -16.10 -14.25
N ALA A 91 14.29 -17.35 -13.80
CA ALA A 91 14.50 -17.72 -12.41
C ALA A 91 15.80 -17.11 -11.81
N GLU A 92 16.87 -17.02 -12.62
CA GLU A 92 18.13 -16.41 -12.20
C GLU A 92 17.97 -14.91 -11.97
N THR A 93 17.13 -14.22 -12.76
CA THR A 93 16.81 -12.80 -12.53
C THR A 93 16.11 -12.60 -11.20
N VAL A 94 15.18 -13.48 -10.81
CA VAL A 94 14.53 -13.44 -9.50
C VAL A 94 15.55 -13.58 -8.38
N THR A 95 16.39 -14.61 -8.45
CA THR A 95 17.43 -14.88 -7.45
C THR A 95 18.35 -13.66 -7.27
N ARG A 96 18.89 -13.14 -8.37
CA ARG A 96 19.78 -11.97 -8.37
C ARG A 96 19.12 -10.74 -7.76
N LYS A 97 17.84 -10.47 -8.07
CA LYS A 97 17.11 -9.30 -7.52
C LYS A 97 16.82 -9.45 -6.03
N VAL A 98 16.46 -10.63 -5.55
CA VAL A 98 16.29 -10.90 -4.12
C VAL A 98 17.61 -10.73 -3.36
N GLU A 99 18.70 -11.32 -3.85
CA GLU A 99 20.02 -11.21 -3.21
C GLU A 99 20.52 -9.76 -3.20
N ALA A 100 20.29 -9.00 -4.28
CA ALA A 100 20.62 -7.59 -4.33
C ALA A 100 19.80 -6.76 -3.33
N ALA A 101 18.52 -7.07 -3.14
CA ALA A 101 17.67 -6.43 -2.13
C ALA A 101 18.18 -6.73 -0.70
N LEU A 102 18.47 -7.99 -0.39
CA LEU A 102 19.07 -8.39 0.91
C LEU A 102 20.37 -7.65 1.19
N LYS A 103 21.24 -7.54 0.18
CA LYS A 103 22.49 -6.79 0.29
C LYS A 103 22.26 -5.31 0.60
N ARG A 104 21.34 -4.63 -0.11
CA ARG A 104 21.01 -3.21 0.15
C ARG A 104 20.37 -3.00 1.52
N LEU A 105 19.51 -3.91 1.94
CA LEU A 105 18.91 -3.90 3.28
C LEU A 105 19.92 -4.25 4.38
N GLY A 106 21.00 -4.99 4.07
CA GLY A 106 21.92 -5.53 5.04
C GLY A 106 21.27 -6.56 5.95
N LEU A 107 20.40 -7.41 5.39
CA LEU A 107 19.63 -8.44 6.09
C LEU A 107 19.86 -9.81 5.45
N ASP A 108 19.78 -10.88 6.25
CA ASP A 108 19.89 -12.25 5.78
C ASP A 108 18.59 -12.74 5.14
N TYR A 109 17.44 -12.19 5.55
CA TYR A 109 16.13 -12.50 5.00
C TYR A 109 15.20 -11.29 5.02
N VAL A 110 14.16 -11.34 4.17
CA VAL A 110 12.98 -10.46 4.25
C VAL A 110 11.74 -11.27 4.58
N ASP A 111 10.78 -10.64 5.27
CA ASP A 111 9.54 -11.31 5.62
C ASP A 111 8.65 -11.49 4.41
N ILE A 112 8.59 -10.50 3.53
CA ILE A 112 7.78 -10.58 2.32
C ILE A 112 8.59 -10.04 1.13
N PHE A 113 8.59 -10.78 0.04
CA PHE A 113 9.09 -10.30 -1.25
C PHE A 113 7.97 -10.34 -2.28
N HIS A 114 7.72 -9.20 -2.95
CA HIS A 114 6.66 -9.09 -3.95
C HIS A 114 7.22 -8.96 -5.36
N PHE A 115 6.50 -9.52 -6.34
CA PHE A 115 6.56 -9.04 -7.71
C PHE A 115 5.84 -7.69 -7.78
N HIS A 116 6.55 -6.64 -8.22
CA HIS A 116 6.12 -5.25 -8.11
C HIS A 116 5.40 -4.78 -9.37
N ALA A 117 4.18 -4.27 -9.20
CA ALA A 117 3.37 -3.64 -10.25
C ALA A 117 3.16 -4.56 -11.47
N VAL A 118 2.67 -5.78 -11.22
CA VAL A 118 2.41 -6.77 -12.27
C VAL A 118 1.20 -6.35 -13.09
N ASN A 119 1.40 -6.25 -14.41
CA ASN A 119 0.32 -5.99 -15.36
C ASN A 119 -0.44 -7.29 -15.67
N PRO A 120 -1.74 -7.22 -16.02
CA PRO A 120 -2.53 -8.39 -16.37
C PRO A 120 -1.89 -9.25 -17.47
N GLU A 121 -1.30 -8.62 -18.49
CA GLU A 121 -0.66 -9.29 -19.65
C GLU A 121 0.61 -10.05 -19.26
N ALA A 122 1.32 -9.60 -18.23
CA ALA A 122 2.55 -10.23 -17.76
C ALA A 122 2.31 -11.29 -16.68
N TYR A 123 1.09 -11.40 -16.18
CA TYR A 123 0.79 -12.21 -15.00
C TYR A 123 1.12 -13.70 -15.17
N ASP A 124 0.80 -14.29 -16.32
CA ASP A 124 1.07 -15.71 -16.55
C ASP A 124 2.58 -16.02 -16.48
N HIS A 125 3.42 -15.17 -17.06
CA HIS A 125 4.88 -15.31 -16.94
C HIS A 125 5.36 -15.20 -15.49
N HIS A 126 4.82 -14.25 -14.73
CA HIS A 126 5.15 -14.11 -13.31
C HIS A 126 4.75 -15.36 -12.51
N ARG A 127 3.56 -15.92 -12.75
CA ARG A 127 3.07 -17.10 -12.05
C ARG A 127 3.84 -18.36 -12.42
N ASP A 128 4.04 -18.59 -13.74
CA ASP A 128 4.50 -19.90 -14.24
C ASP A 128 6.03 -20.01 -14.34
N VAL A 129 6.73 -18.88 -14.57
CA VAL A 129 8.18 -18.86 -14.76
C VAL A 129 8.92 -18.25 -13.55
N LEU A 130 8.45 -17.12 -13.04
CA LEU A 130 9.21 -16.38 -12.01
C LEU A 130 8.84 -16.82 -10.60
N ALA A 131 7.58 -17.08 -10.30
CA ALA A 131 7.14 -17.43 -8.95
C ALA A 131 7.75 -18.73 -8.41
N PRO A 132 7.99 -19.79 -9.19
CA PRO A 132 8.70 -20.98 -8.70
C PRO A 132 10.09 -20.68 -8.13
N ALA A 133 10.83 -19.72 -8.73
CA ALA A 133 12.12 -19.31 -8.20
C ALA A 133 12.00 -18.58 -6.85
N LEU A 134 10.98 -17.74 -6.70
CA LEU A 134 10.71 -17.06 -5.43
C LEU A 134 10.28 -18.05 -4.33
N VAL A 135 9.49 -19.06 -4.67
CA VAL A 135 9.15 -20.17 -3.76
C VAL A 135 10.40 -20.92 -3.31
N LYS A 136 11.33 -21.22 -4.24
CA LYS A 136 12.61 -21.85 -3.88
C LYS A 136 13.46 -20.98 -2.94
N LEU A 137 13.46 -19.66 -3.12
CA LEU A 137 14.15 -18.73 -2.20
C LEU A 137 13.48 -18.70 -0.81
N LYS A 138 12.16 -18.92 -0.74
CA LYS A 138 11.45 -19.12 0.51
C LYS A 138 11.90 -20.41 1.20
N GLU A 139 12.02 -21.52 0.50
CA GLU A 139 12.53 -22.79 1.05
C GLU A 139 13.98 -22.65 1.56
N GLN A 140 14.78 -21.77 0.95
CA GLN A 140 16.13 -21.43 1.39
C GLN A 140 16.19 -20.47 2.59
N GLY A 141 15.03 -19.97 3.06
CA GLY A 141 14.95 -19.04 4.18
C GLY A 141 15.32 -17.58 3.85
N LYS A 142 15.56 -17.23 2.58
CA LYS A 142 15.86 -15.85 2.15
C LYS A 142 14.62 -14.95 2.10
N VAL A 143 13.45 -15.54 1.90
CA VAL A 143 12.14 -14.90 1.88
C VAL A 143 11.20 -15.74 2.72
N ARG A 144 10.40 -15.13 3.60
CA ARG A 144 9.44 -15.89 4.41
C ARG A 144 8.11 -16.08 3.69
N HIS A 145 7.65 -15.07 2.96
CA HIS A 145 6.35 -15.09 2.26
C HIS A 145 6.44 -14.47 0.86
N VAL A 146 5.65 -15.04 -0.05
CA VAL A 146 5.59 -14.64 -1.46
C VAL A 146 4.41 -13.71 -1.69
N GLY A 147 4.66 -12.56 -2.31
CA GLY A 147 3.62 -11.58 -2.59
C GLY A 147 3.59 -11.09 -4.04
N VAL A 148 2.50 -10.41 -4.37
CA VAL A 148 2.31 -9.73 -5.65
C VAL A 148 1.61 -8.40 -5.44
N THR A 149 1.97 -7.37 -6.22
CA THR A 149 1.32 -6.06 -6.17
C THR A 149 0.69 -5.73 -7.52
N GLU A 150 -0.46 -5.09 -7.47
CA GLU A 150 -1.09 -4.55 -8.67
C GLU A 150 -0.33 -3.33 -9.21
N THR A 151 -0.64 -2.94 -10.43
CA THR A 151 -0.07 -1.78 -11.11
C THR A 151 -0.91 -0.49 -10.97
N GLY A 152 -2.01 -0.52 -10.22
CA GLY A 152 -2.91 0.61 -9.94
C GLY A 152 -3.45 1.26 -11.22
N PRO A 153 -2.85 2.37 -11.71
CA PRO A 153 -3.42 3.12 -12.83
C PRO A 153 -3.56 2.36 -14.16
N ARG A 154 -2.82 1.26 -14.34
CA ARG A 154 -2.88 0.46 -15.58
C ARG A 154 -3.90 -0.68 -15.49
N ASP A 155 -4.30 -1.05 -14.28
CA ASP A 155 -5.31 -2.07 -14.01
C ASP A 155 -6.28 -1.57 -12.91
N PRO A 156 -7.03 -0.48 -13.18
CA PRO A 156 -7.89 0.13 -12.17
C PRO A 156 -9.05 -0.77 -11.73
N GLU A 157 -9.40 -1.77 -12.52
CA GLU A 157 -10.39 -2.80 -12.19
C GLU A 157 -9.82 -3.99 -11.41
N GLN A 158 -8.50 -4.00 -11.15
CA GLN A 158 -7.79 -5.05 -10.40
C GLN A 158 -7.92 -6.45 -11.02
N LYS A 159 -7.94 -6.55 -12.35
CA LYS A 159 -8.10 -7.82 -13.10
C LYS A 159 -6.99 -8.82 -12.79
N MET A 160 -5.74 -8.34 -12.69
CA MET A 160 -4.61 -9.18 -12.34
C MET A 160 -4.80 -9.78 -10.95
N LEU A 161 -5.15 -8.97 -9.94
CA LEU A 161 -5.37 -9.46 -8.58
C LEU A 161 -6.58 -10.38 -8.48
N ALA A 162 -7.66 -10.11 -9.21
CA ALA A 162 -8.84 -10.97 -9.23
C ALA A 162 -8.52 -12.39 -9.70
N ARG A 163 -7.52 -12.56 -10.60
CA ARG A 163 -6.94 -13.86 -10.95
C ARG A 163 -6.01 -14.37 -9.87
N ALA A 164 -5.05 -13.58 -9.44
CA ALA A 164 -4.01 -13.98 -8.50
C ALA A 164 -4.57 -14.54 -7.19
N ILE A 165 -5.62 -13.93 -6.65
CA ILE A 165 -6.25 -14.40 -5.41
C ILE A 165 -6.96 -15.76 -5.54
N GLN A 166 -7.16 -16.29 -6.74
CA GLN A 166 -7.70 -17.64 -6.98
C GLN A 166 -6.60 -18.69 -7.14
N GLU A 167 -5.37 -18.27 -7.41
CA GLU A 167 -4.26 -19.11 -7.80
C GLU A 167 -3.16 -19.13 -6.70
N ALA A 168 -2.24 -20.07 -6.76
CA ALA A 168 -1.02 -20.10 -5.95
C ALA A 168 0.12 -19.40 -6.73
N PRO A 169 1.19 -18.95 -6.08
CA PRO A 169 1.57 -19.20 -4.67
C PRO A 169 1.36 -18.01 -3.73
N TRP A 170 0.50 -17.06 -4.05
CA TRP A 170 0.43 -15.75 -3.40
C TRP A 170 -0.13 -15.84 -1.97
N GLU A 171 0.68 -15.42 -1.00
CA GLU A 171 0.34 -15.37 0.42
C GLU A 171 -0.05 -13.96 0.87
N VAL A 172 0.50 -12.94 0.19
CA VAL A 172 0.23 -11.51 0.48
C VAL A 172 0.02 -10.77 -0.84
N ILE A 173 -0.97 -9.89 -0.86
CA ILE A 173 -1.19 -8.98 -1.99
C ILE A 173 -1.13 -7.52 -1.53
N MET A 174 -0.70 -6.64 -2.44
CA MET A 174 -0.74 -5.20 -2.23
C MET A 174 -1.65 -4.56 -3.28
N LEU A 175 -2.61 -3.76 -2.81
CA LEU A 175 -3.66 -3.20 -3.66
C LEU A 175 -4.03 -1.77 -3.28
N ALA A 176 -4.57 -1.03 -4.25
CA ALA A 176 -5.15 0.28 -4.04
C ALA A 176 -6.58 0.14 -3.48
N TYR A 177 -6.84 0.87 -2.41
CA TYR A 177 -8.18 1.01 -1.84
C TYR A 177 -8.31 2.37 -1.16
N SER A 178 -9.40 3.09 -1.44
CA SER A 178 -9.63 4.42 -0.90
C SER A 178 -11.10 4.80 -0.88
N LEU A 179 -11.42 5.98 -0.36
CA LEU A 179 -12.77 6.56 -0.35
C LEU A 179 -13.44 6.58 -1.75
N MET A 180 -12.66 6.78 -2.81
CA MET A 180 -13.16 6.93 -4.19
C MET A 180 -12.68 5.82 -5.14
N ASN A 181 -12.05 4.76 -4.62
CA ASN A 181 -11.66 3.57 -5.36
C ASN A 181 -11.96 2.33 -4.52
N GLN A 182 -13.22 1.89 -4.55
CA GLN A 182 -13.77 0.91 -3.61
C GLN A 182 -13.94 -0.50 -4.20
N GLY A 183 -13.47 -0.75 -5.43
CA GLY A 183 -13.71 -2.00 -6.17
C GLY A 183 -13.32 -3.27 -5.41
N ALA A 184 -12.24 -3.22 -4.63
CA ALA A 184 -11.72 -4.35 -3.86
C ALA A 184 -12.73 -4.92 -2.84
N ARG A 185 -13.66 -4.13 -2.31
CA ARG A 185 -14.72 -4.59 -1.40
C ARG A 185 -15.52 -5.76 -1.98
N LYS A 186 -15.82 -5.70 -3.27
CA LYS A 186 -16.64 -6.71 -3.96
C LYS A 186 -15.77 -7.78 -4.61
N ASN A 187 -14.65 -7.37 -5.20
CA ASN A 187 -13.91 -8.22 -6.12
C ASN A 187 -12.73 -8.95 -5.46
N ILE A 188 -12.17 -8.44 -4.37
CA ILE A 188 -10.92 -8.93 -3.79
C ILE A 188 -11.12 -9.43 -2.35
N PHE A 189 -11.59 -8.58 -1.43
CA PHE A 189 -11.62 -8.89 0.00
C PHE A 189 -12.40 -10.16 0.38
N PRO A 190 -13.57 -10.47 -0.20
CA PRO A 190 -14.27 -11.70 0.15
C PRO A 190 -13.46 -12.98 -0.12
N THR A 191 -12.62 -12.95 -1.16
CA THR A 191 -11.78 -14.10 -1.51
C THR A 191 -10.50 -14.15 -0.68
N THR A 192 -9.83 -13.01 -0.46
CA THR A 192 -8.63 -12.98 0.40
C THR A 192 -8.94 -13.43 1.82
N GLN A 193 -10.08 -13.04 2.38
CA GLN A 193 -10.55 -13.49 3.69
C GLN A 193 -10.75 -15.01 3.73
N ARG A 194 -11.52 -15.57 2.77
CA ARG A 194 -11.75 -17.03 2.72
C ARG A 194 -10.46 -17.83 2.56
N ARG A 195 -9.53 -17.35 1.76
CA ARG A 195 -8.26 -18.03 1.47
C ARG A 195 -7.17 -17.71 2.47
N GLY A 196 -7.35 -16.70 3.32
CA GLY A 196 -6.37 -16.24 4.28
C GLY A 196 -5.16 -15.58 3.62
N ILE A 197 -5.36 -14.85 2.51
CA ILE A 197 -4.32 -14.06 1.86
C ILE A 197 -4.22 -12.72 2.56
N GLY A 198 -3.01 -12.34 2.99
CA GLY A 198 -2.75 -11.05 3.64
C GLY A 198 -2.90 -9.88 2.69
N THR A 199 -3.42 -8.75 3.18
CA THR A 199 -3.69 -7.55 2.36
C THR A 199 -2.93 -6.34 2.87
N LEU A 200 -2.21 -5.68 1.95
CA LEU A 200 -1.51 -4.42 2.19
C LEU A 200 -2.18 -3.34 1.34
N LEU A 201 -2.72 -2.30 1.98
CA LEU A 201 -3.41 -1.24 1.26
C LEU A 201 -2.48 -0.09 0.93
N MET A 202 -2.30 0.17 -0.36
CA MET A 202 -1.65 1.37 -0.88
C MET A 202 -2.69 2.37 -1.41
N PHE A 203 -2.29 3.62 -1.62
CA PHE A 203 -3.11 4.70 -2.20
C PHE A 203 -4.34 5.09 -1.35
N VAL A 204 -4.35 4.74 -0.07
CA VAL A 204 -5.41 5.14 0.86
C VAL A 204 -5.52 6.66 0.93
N VAL A 205 -4.38 7.34 1.00
CA VAL A 205 -4.29 8.81 0.90
C VAL A 205 -3.43 9.20 -0.29
N ARG A 206 -4.02 9.95 -1.21
CA ARG A 206 -3.38 10.54 -2.39
C ARG A 206 -3.73 12.03 -2.49
N ASN A 207 -3.19 12.72 -3.49
CA ASN A 207 -3.39 14.16 -3.68
C ASN A 207 -4.87 14.56 -3.67
N ILE A 208 -5.76 13.75 -4.23
CA ILE A 208 -7.21 14.01 -4.20
C ILE A 208 -7.77 14.18 -2.78
N PHE A 209 -7.18 13.54 -1.76
CA PHE A 209 -7.64 13.65 -0.37
C PHE A 209 -6.89 14.70 0.44
N SER A 210 -5.64 15.02 0.07
CA SER A 210 -4.80 15.98 0.79
C SER A 210 -4.77 17.38 0.18
N ASN A 211 -5.20 17.54 -1.09
CA ASN A 211 -5.19 18.81 -1.82
C ASN A 211 -6.61 19.17 -2.30
N ALA A 212 -7.22 20.18 -1.69
CA ALA A 212 -8.60 20.60 -1.99
C ALA A 212 -8.76 21.11 -3.42
N THR A 213 -7.79 21.86 -3.96
CA THR A 213 -7.84 22.38 -5.34
C THR A 213 -7.82 21.23 -6.34
N TYR A 214 -6.86 20.31 -6.19
CA TYR A 214 -6.79 19.12 -7.06
C TYR A 214 -8.05 18.26 -6.97
N ARG A 215 -8.61 18.11 -5.77
CA ARG A 215 -9.88 17.39 -5.57
C ARG A 215 -11.03 18.05 -6.33
N ALA A 216 -11.14 19.38 -6.24
CA ALA A 216 -12.19 20.11 -6.97
C ALA A 216 -12.07 19.92 -8.50
N GLU A 217 -10.87 19.93 -9.05
CA GLU A 217 -10.64 19.66 -10.47
C GLU A 217 -11.03 18.25 -10.89
N VAL A 218 -10.69 17.24 -10.08
CA VAL A 218 -11.06 15.85 -10.36
C VAL A 218 -12.57 15.65 -10.24
N VAL A 219 -13.20 16.23 -9.23
CA VAL A 219 -14.66 16.16 -9.02
C VAL A 219 -15.40 16.82 -10.20
N ALA A 220 -14.96 17.99 -10.66
CA ALA A 220 -15.56 18.65 -11.81
C ALA A 220 -15.54 17.76 -13.07
N LYS A 221 -14.43 17.06 -13.33
CA LYS A 221 -14.33 16.09 -14.44
C LYS A 221 -15.27 14.90 -14.26
N LEU A 222 -15.40 14.36 -13.05
CA LEU A 222 -16.31 13.25 -12.77
C LEU A 222 -17.78 13.66 -12.97
N VAL A 223 -18.12 14.91 -12.64
CA VAL A 223 -19.46 15.47 -12.90
C VAL A 223 -19.69 15.65 -14.41
N GLU A 224 -18.74 16.22 -15.13
CA GLU A 224 -18.80 16.37 -16.59
C GLU A 224 -18.98 15.01 -17.31
N GLN A 225 -18.34 13.96 -16.79
CA GLN A 225 -18.46 12.59 -17.29
C GLN A 225 -19.73 11.87 -16.84
N GLY A 226 -20.60 12.52 -16.05
CA GLY A 226 -21.82 11.92 -15.50
C GLY A 226 -21.58 10.85 -14.43
N GLN A 227 -20.34 10.76 -13.92
CA GLN A 227 -19.96 9.78 -12.88
C GLN A 227 -20.30 10.27 -11.47
N LEU A 228 -20.42 11.58 -11.27
CA LEU A 228 -20.91 12.18 -10.03
C LEU A 228 -22.03 13.17 -10.34
N LYS A 229 -22.96 13.32 -9.38
CA LYS A 229 -23.95 14.40 -9.43
C LYS A 229 -23.27 15.71 -9.04
N SER A 230 -23.68 16.81 -9.69
CA SER A 230 -23.29 18.15 -9.26
C SER A 230 -23.82 18.38 -7.83
N SER A 231 -22.98 18.96 -6.99
CA SER A 231 -23.32 19.36 -5.62
C SER A 231 -22.69 20.70 -5.30
N ASP A 232 -23.33 21.47 -4.42
CA ASP A 232 -22.73 22.68 -3.88
C ASP A 232 -21.63 22.32 -2.90
N GLY A 233 -20.38 22.67 -3.22
CA GLY A 233 -19.22 22.46 -2.37
C GLY A 233 -18.48 21.13 -2.56
N ASP A 234 -17.62 20.80 -1.57
CA ASP A 234 -16.80 19.58 -1.58
C ASP A 234 -17.67 18.34 -1.30
N PRO A 235 -17.76 17.36 -2.23
CA PRO A 235 -18.56 16.17 -2.06
C PRO A 235 -18.11 15.27 -0.90
N LEU A 236 -16.92 15.50 -0.33
CA LEU A 236 -16.39 14.83 0.86
C LEU A 236 -16.58 15.65 2.14
N GLY A 237 -17.14 16.85 2.08
CA GLY A 237 -17.30 17.75 3.24
C GLY A 237 -18.09 17.14 4.39
N PHE A 238 -19.06 16.27 4.11
CA PHE A 238 -19.85 15.58 5.12
C PHE A 238 -19.03 14.66 6.05
N LEU A 239 -17.84 14.24 5.61
CA LEU A 239 -16.93 13.45 6.45
C LEU A 239 -16.45 14.22 7.68
N ILE A 240 -16.35 15.54 7.56
CA ILE A 240 -15.97 16.44 8.65
C ILE A 240 -17.22 16.90 9.41
N SER A 241 -18.22 17.44 8.70
CA SER A 241 -19.39 18.08 9.33
C SER A 241 -20.33 17.10 10.03
N GLU A 242 -20.44 15.87 9.52
CA GLU A 242 -21.35 14.84 10.02
C GLU A 242 -20.62 13.59 10.52
N GLY A 243 -19.46 13.27 9.90
CA GLY A 243 -18.67 12.06 10.18
C GLY A 243 -17.70 12.20 11.35
N GLY A 244 -17.52 13.41 11.89
CA GLY A 244 -16.60 13.66 13.00
C GLY A 244 -15.14 13.36 12.66
N ALA A 245 -14.76 13.48 11.40
CA ALA A 245 -13.36 13.39 10.98
C ALA A 245 -12.69 14.76 11.14
N GLU A 246 -11.42 14.78 11.55
CA GLU A 246 -10.65 16.03 11.70
C GLU A 246 -10.23 16.60 10.32
N SER A 247 -10.12 15.73 9.31
CA SER A 247 -9.79 16.08 7.94
C SER A 247 -10.25 14.99 6.98
N ILE A 248 -10.22 15.28 5.67
CA ILE A 248 -10.47 14.25 4.64
C ILE A 248 -9.41 13.12 4.70
N THR A 249 -8.17 13.45 5.03
CA THR A 249 -7.09 12.47 5.21
C THR A 249 -7.37 11.55 6.40
N ASP A 250 -7.82 12.10 7.53
CA ASP A 250 -8.24 11.33 8.71
C ASP A 250 -9.39 10.37 8.33
N ALA A 251 -10.42 10.88 7.66
CA ALA A 251 -11.53 10.07 7.20
C ALA A 251 -11.09 8.94 6.26
N ALA A 252 -10.16 9.20 5.34
CA ALA A 252 -9.65 8.22 4.40
C ALA A 252 -8.93 7.06 5.11
N TYR A 253 -8.10 7.36 6.10
CA TYR A 253 -7.45 6.32 6.91
C TYR A 253 -8.46 5.52 7.72
N ARG A 254 -9.39 6.17 8.42
CA ARG A 254 -10.43 5.50 9.21
C ARG A 254 -11.31 4.61 8.34
N TYR A 255 -11.73 5.09 7.17
CA TYR A 255 -12.52 4.31 6.23
C TYR A 255 -11.78 3.04 5.79
N ALA A 256 -10.56 3.18 5.29
CA ALA A 256 -9.80 2.05 4.79
C ALA A 256 -9.41 1.06 5.91
N ARG A 257 -9.07 1.58 7.11
CA ARG A 257 -8.65 0.76 8.26
C ARG A 257 -9.76 -0.17 8.76
N HIS A 258 -10.99 0.27 8.73
CA HIS A 258 -12.13 -0.46 9.28
C HIS A 258 -12.95 -1.23 8.22
N GLU A 259 -12.50 -1.22 6.96
CA GLU A 259 -13.09 -2.07 5.93
C GLU A 259 -12.73 -3.54 6.17
N GLN A 260 -13.73 -4.43 5.99
CA GLN A 260 -13.51 -5.86 6.16
C GLN A 260 -12.55 -6.43 5.10
N GLY A 261 -11.57 -7.21 5.52
CA GLY A 261 -10.57 -7.81 4.63
C GLY A 261 -9.30 -6.97 4.48
N THR A 262 -9.15 -5.88 5.24
CA THR A 262 -7.92 -5.08 5.26
C THR A 262 -7.04 -5.48 6.43
N ASP A 263 -5.74 -5.67 6.19
CA ASP A 263 -4.78 -6.02 7.22
C ASP A 263 -3.85 -4.86 7.59
N VAL A 264 -3.15 -4.28 6.64
CA VAL A 264 -2.19 -3.20 6.87
C VAL A 264 -2.52 -2.00 5.99
N ILE A 265 -2.60 -0.83 6.61
CA ILE A 265 -2.73 0.45 5.92
C ILE A 265 -1.34 1.06 5.74
N LEU A 266 -0.87 1.15 4.50
CA LEU A 266 0.41 1.77 4.21
C LEU A 266 0.26 3.29 4.14
N PHE A 267 1.01 3.99 4.99
CA PHE A 267 1.17 5.43 4.92
C PHE A 267 2.60 5.80 4.52
N GLY A 268 2.76 6.90 3.79
CA GLY A 268 4.08 7.38 3.35
C GLY A 268 4.27 8.85 3.68
N THR A 269 5.42 9.20 4.26
CA THR A 269 5.77 10.59 4.57
C THR A 269 7.28 10.78 4.67
N GLY A 270 7.74 12.02 4.58
CA GLY A 270 9.12 12.43 4.87
C GLY A 270 9.22 13.33 6.10
N SER A 271 8.18 13.38 6.95
CA SER A 271 8.13 14.21 8.16
C SER A 271 7.80 13.36 9.37
N LYS A 272 8.56 13.52 10.46
CA LYS A 272 8.32 12.85 11.74
C LYS A 272 6.96 13.20 12.36
N ASP A 273 6.51 14.45 12.19
CA ASP A 273 5.21 14.88 12.71
C ASP A 273 4.07 14.24 11.91
N HIS A 274 4.18 14.21 10.58
CA HIS A 274 3.20 13.47 9.77
C HIS A 274 3.20 11.96 10.03
N VAL A 275 4.30 11.35 10.52
CA VAL A 275 4.27 9.96 11.00
C VAL A 275 3.29 9.84 12.16
N LYS A 276 3.37 10.74 13.16
CA LYS A 276 2.49 10.74 14.32
C LYS A 276 1.03 10.95 13.93
N ASP A 277 0.78 11.95 13.06
CA ASP A 277 -0.58 12.28 12.61
C ASP A 277 -1.22 11.10 11.85
N ASN A 278 -0.47 10.49 10.92
CA ASN A 278 -0.96 9.34 10.14
C ASN A 278 -1.24 8.13 11.04
N VAL A 279 -0.34 7.79 11.96
CA VAL A 279 -0.54 6.71 12.93
C VAL A 279 -1.76 7.00 13.81
N THR A 280 -1.90 8.23 14.28
CA THR A 280 -3.06 8.65 15.09
C THR A 280 -4.36 8.47 14.31
N SER A 281 -4.44 8.93 13.07
CA SER A 281 -5.62 8.80 12.22
C SER A 281 -5.99 7.33 11.94
N ILE A 282 -4.99 6.48 11.66
CA ILE A 282 -5.21 5.04 11.42
C ILE A 282 -5.74 4.33 12.67
N LEU A 283 -5.36 4.77 13.86
CA LEU A 283 -5.77 4.17 15.14
C LEU A 283 -7.11 4.70 15.66
N ARG A 284 -7.70 5.72 15.04
CA ARG A 284 -9.01 6.25 15.45
C ARG A 284 -10.14 5.26 15.21
N PRO A 285 -11.26 5.39 15.95
CA PRO A 285 -12.46 4.58 15.72
C PRO A 285 -12.99 4.69 14.29
N ALA A 286 -13.75 3.69 13.87
CA ALA A 286 -14.45 3.69 12.59
C ALA A 286 -15.28 4.97 12.39
N LEU A 287 -15.52 5.34 11.13
CA LEU A 287 -16.53 6.35 10.79
C LEU A 287 -17.93 5.81 11.18
N PRO A 288 -18.89 6.68 11.52
CA PRO A 288 -20.25 6.25 11.80
C PRO A 288 -20.84 5.44 10.63
N PRO A 289 -21.60 4.36 10.89
CA PRO A 289 -22.17 3.52 9.82
C PRO A 289 -22.95 4.29 8.74
N PRO A 290 -23.80 5.28 9.06
CA PRO A 290 -24.51 6.06 8.02
C PRO A 290 -23.56 6.81 7.08
N ILE A 291 -22.42 7.26 7.60
CA ILE A 291 -21.36 7.94 6.81
C ILE A 291 -20.71 6.96 5.85
N VAL A 292 -20.39 5.74 6.32
CA VAL A 292 -19.83 4.67 5.48
C VAL A 292 -20.83 4.25 4.39
N GLU A 293 -22.11 4.11 4.71
CA GLU A 293 -23.16 3.81 3.74
C GLU A 293 -23.29 4.91 2.67
N ARG A 294 -23.22 6.18 3.08
CA ARG A 294 -23.20 7.32 2.15
C ARG A 294 -21.97 7.31 1.24
N LEU A 295 -20.79 6.98 1.76
CA LEU A 295 -19.58 6.79 0.95
C LEU A 295 -19.75 5.68 -0.09
N HIS A 296 -20.33 4.56 0.30
CA HIS A 296 -20.59 3.45 -0.62
C HIS A 296 -21.61 3.82 -1.71
N ALA A 297 -22.68 4.51 -1.35
CA ALA A 297 -23.71 4.95 -2.30
C ALA A 297 -23.17 6.01 -3.27
N SER A 298 -22.36 6.95 -2.77
CA SER A 298 -21.86 8.08 -3.57
C SER A 298 -20.68 7.72 -4.47
N PHE A 299 -19.78 6.84 -4.02
CA PHE A 299 -18.48 6.61 -4.68
C PHE A 299 -18.19 5.14 -5.01
N GLY A 300 -19.01 4.19 -4.54
CA GLY A 300 -18.76 2.75 -4.70
C GLY A 300 -18.78 2.24 -6.14
N HIS A 301 -19.26 3.04 -7.09
CA HIS A 301 -19.26 2.74 -8.53
C HIS A 301 -18.03 3.29 -9.24
N LEU A 302 -17.27 4.18 -8.60
CA LEU A 302 -16.09 4.80 -9.20
C LEU A 302 -14.93 3.80 -9.28
N THR A 303 -14.18 3.87 -10.37
CA THR A 303 -13.00 3.05 -10.63
C THR A 303 -11.84 3.92 -11.06
N GLY A 304 -10.66 3.68 -10.50
CA GLY A 304 -9.42 4.34 -10.90
C GLY A 304 -9.23 5.77 -10.37
N VAL A 305 -10.14 6.25 -9.52
CA VAL A 305 -10.04 7.61 -8.96
C VAL A 305 -8.97 7.64 -7.85
N GLY A 306 -8.05 8.61 -7.94
CA GLY A 306 -6.97 8.77 -6.98
C GLY A 306 -5.82 7.76 -7.14
N LEU A 307 -5.68 7.13 -8.31
CA LEU A 307 -4.58 6.22 -8.62
C LEU A 307 -3.40 6.91 -9.33
N ASP A 308 -3.17 8.19 -9.08
CA ASP A 308 -2.11 8.95 -9.74
C ASP A 308 -0.71 8.40 -9.42
N LEU A 309 0.14 8.29 -10.45
CA LEU A 309 1.54 7.94 -10.28
C LEU A 309 2.33 9.13 -9.73
N PRO A 310 3.38 8.88 -8.91
CA PRO A 310 4.32 9.91 -8.48
C PRO A 310 4.88 10.69 -9.67
N GLY A 311 4.97 12.02 -9.56
CA GLY A 311 5.58 12.90 -10.57
C GLY A 311 4.68 13.34 -11.72
N ARG A 312 3.39 12.93 -11.78
CA ARG A 312 2.45 13.37 -12.82
C ARG A 312 1.59 14.58 -12.45
N VAL A 313 1.67 15.08 -11.24
CA VAL A 313 1.00 16.34 -10.86
C VAL A 313 1.90 17.51 -11.29
N LYS A 314 1.64 18.08 -12.47
CA LYS A 314 2.20 19.38 -12.83
C LYS A 314 1.49 20.44 -11.98
N GLY A 315 2.24 21.13 -11.14
CA GLY A 315 1.77 22.29 -10.38
C GLY A 315 1.51 22.02 -8.91
N SER A 316 2.55 21.94 -8.11
CA SER A 316 2.60 22.30 -6.69
C SER A 316 3.86 23.10 -6.45
#